data_45dd3cfdf9e2244316a527281a467bb7
#
_entry.id   45dd3cfdf9e2244316a527281a467bb7
#
_cell.length_a   1.000
_cell.length_b   1.000
_cell.length_c   1.000
_cell.angle_alpha   90.00
_cell.angle_beta   90.00
_cell.angle_gamma   90.00
#
_symmetry.space_group_name_H-M   'P 1'
#
loop_
_entity.id
_entity.type
_entity.pdbx_description
1 polymer ?
#
loop_
_entity_poly.entity_id
_entity_poly.type
_entity_poly.pdbx_seq_one_letter_code
_entity_poly.pdbx_strand_id
1 'polypeptide(L)'
;VSAFLLNRSSDLEILVKLDLLKSLGATYVACFVDGQLQGTFAQAGMKLPLNMKEISPDGPNRPQTPKGPFPYITEEMTFTNTKAGATLAGTLTVHKGGAKCVMIMVTGSGPENRDEEIYAHKPFAVIADRLARAGIATLRYDDRATGQSVGGDMKNATSIDLAEDAAAGIEWLRAQKRFKKVGLLGHSEGGLIAFMLGAQKKVDFIVSLAGPAVKGDSILLYQSRNSGSPLAKGITMEYLRNMMKGNKWVEWFMDYDPTENIAKTKCPVLALNGTKDCQVPAAQNILVLRRLLAKNKKTVIKECEGLNHLFQHCNTGRPDEYYNIEETIAEEVLADIVGWVNKL
;
A
#
# COMPACT_ATOMS: atom_id res chain seq x y z
N VAL A 1 19.54 6.78 -10.59
CA VAL A 1 19.52 8.13 -11.20
C VAL A 1 20.95 8.56 -11.41
N SER A 2 21.37 8.78 -12.67
CA SER A 2 22.67 9.35 -12.95
C SER A 2 22.48 10.84 -13.26
N ALA A 3 23.06 11.71 -12.45
CA ALA A 3 23.03 13.15 -12.68
C ALA A 3 24.33 13.58 -13.35
N PHE A 4 24.24 14.33 -14.43
CA PHE A 4 25.39 14.96 -15.10
C PHE A 4 25.20 16.48 -15.07
N LEU A 5 26.16 17.18 -14.46
CA LEU A 5 26.29 18.62 -14.60
C LEU A 5 26.85 18.93 -16.00
N LEU A 6 26.04 19.49 -16.85
CA LEU A 6 26.44 19.90 -18.19
C LEU A 6 26.69 21.42 -18.21
N ASN A 7 27.92 21.81 -18.08
CA ASN A 7 28.51 23.12 -18.41
C ASN A 7 28.09 24.36 -17.58
N ARG A 8 29.11 25.11 -17.13
CA ARG A 8 29.02 26.52 -16.72
C ARG A 8 29.00 27.38 -17.98
N SER A 9 27.91 28.03 -18.29
CA SER A 9 27.95 29.28 -19.03
C SER A 9 28.16 30.42 -18.05
N SER A 10 28.72 31.53 -18.47
CA SER A 10 29.15 32.68 -17.67
C SER A 10 28.05 33.40 -16.93
N ASP A 11 26.79 32.99 -17.01
CA ASP A 11 25.62 33.60 -16.38
C ASP A 11 24.83 32.55 -15.58
N LEU A 12 25.33 32.17 -14.42
CA LEU A 12 24.64 31.56 -13.28
C LEU A 12 23.52 30.50 -13.53
N GLU A 13 23.32 30.02 -14.76
CA GLU A 13 22.37 28.95 -15.04
C GLU A 13 23.04 27.58 -14.93
N ILE A 14 22.70 26.80 -13.92
CA ILE A 14 23.14 25.42 -13.78
C ILE A 14 22.17 24.55 -14.59
N LEU A 15 22.63 24.05 -15.73
CA LEU A 15 21.88 23.06 -16.52
C LEU A 15 22.05 21.69 -15.88
N VAL A 16 20.95 21.12 -15.45
CA VAL A 16 20.90 19.77 -14.86
C VAL A 16 20.20 18.82 -15.83
N LYS A 17 20.88 17.76 -16.24
CA LYS A 17 20.28 16.66 -16.98
C LYS A 17 20.21 15.44 -16.07
N LEU A 18 19.00 14.91 -15.86
CA LEU A 18 18.75 13.69 -15.10
C LEU A 18 18.23 12.61 -16.07
N ASP A 19 18.95 11.50 -16.17
CA ASP A 19 18.44 10.30 -16.82
C ASP A 19 17.63 9.52 -15.78
N LEU A 20 16.33 9.75 -15.80
CA LEU A 20 15.39 9.09 -14.92
C LEU A 20 15.00 7.75 -15.54
N LEU A 21 15.34 6.65 -14.86
CA LEU A 21 14.94 5.31 -15.28
C LEU A 21 15.36 4.99 -16.74
N LYS A 22 16.64 4.67 -16.94
CA LYS A 22 17.17 4.27 -18.26
C LYS A 22 16.30 3.24 -18.98
N SER A 23 15.67 2.32 -18.23
CA SER A 23 14.76 1.30 -18.75
C SER A 23 13.48 1.85 -19.39
N LEU A 24 13.07 3.07 -19.04
CA LEU A 24 11.86 3.72 -19.53
C LEU A 24 12.17 4.88 -20.52
N GLY A 25 13.43 5.18 -20.77
CA GLY A 25 13.85 6.26 -21.67
C GLY A 25 13.37 7.66 -21.20
N ALA A 26 13.18 7.84 -19.89
CA ALA A 26 12.74 9.11 -19.32
C ALA A 26 13.93 10.03 -19.05
N THR A 27 13.84 11.29 -19.49
CA THR A 27 14.86 12.32 -19.27
C THR A 27 14.23 13.57 -18.68
N TYR A 28 14.99 14.30 -17.87
CA TYR A 28 14.62 15.61 -17.37
C TYR A 28 15.76 16.58 -17.60
N VAL A 29 15.48 17.71 -18.23
CA VAL A 29 16.44 18.78 -18.48
C VAL A 29 15.91 20.07 -17.90
N ALA A 30 16.68 20.71 -17.01
CA ALA A 30 16.24 21.89 -16.27
C ALA A 30 17.37 22.87 -16.01
N CYS A 31 17.00 24.12 -15.77
CA CYS A 31 17.86 25.17 -15.23
C CYS A 31 17.47 25.44 -13.77
N PHE A 32 18.45 25.79 -12.94
CA PHE A 32 18.19 26.20 -11.57
C PHE A 32 17.91 27.71 -11.55
N VAL A 33 16.68 28.10 -11.25
CA VAL A 33 16.21 29.48 -11.26
C VAL A 33 15.41 29.71 -9.96
N ASP A 34 15.74 30.76 -9.21
CA ASP A 34 15.03 31.18 -7.99
C ASP A 34 14.80 30.04 -6.98
N GLY A 35 15.81 29.20 -6.73
CA GLY A 35 15.72 28.10 -5.79
C GLY A 35 14.90 26.89 -6.28
N GLN A 36 14.60 26.81 -7.58
CA GLN A 36 13.86 25.72 -8.18
C GLN A 36 14.55 25.23 -9.47
N LEU A 37 14.43 23.93 -9.75
CA LEU A 37 14.72 23.39 -11.06
C LEU A 37 13.49 23.59 -11.96
N GLN A 38 13.59 24.48 -12.92
CA GLN A 38 12.57 24.71 -13.94
C GLN A 38 12.97 23.97 -15.21
N GLY A 39 12.18 23.00 -15.62
CA GLY A 39 12.64 22.13 -16.70
C GLY A 39 11.54 21.41 -17.46
N THR A 40 12.02 20.50 -18.31
CA THR A 40 11.17 19.68 -19.17
C THR A 40 11.46 18.20 -18.92
N PHE A 41 10.43 17.48 -18.55
CA PHE A 41 10.42 16.02 -18.53
C PHE A 41 10.07 15.51 -19.92
N ALA A 42 10.79 14.50 -20.41
CA ALA A 42 10.53 13.87 -21.69
C ALA A 42 10.55 12.35 -21.57
N GLN A 43 9.53 11.70 -22.11
CA GLN A 43 9.38 10.25 -22.15
C GLN A 43 8.53 9.84 -23.35
N ALA A 44 8.96 8.82 -24.09
CA ALA A 44 8.21 8.25 -25.23
C ALA A 44 7.70 9.29 -26.22
N GLY A 45 8.51 10.33 -26.51
CA GLY A 45 8.15 11.41 -27.43
C GLY A 45 7.28 12.54 -26.82
N MET A 46 6.75 12.35 -25.63
CA MET A 46 6.05 13.42 -24.88
C MET A 46 7.04 14.33 -24.19
N LYS A 47 6.73 15.62 -24.14
CA LYS A 47 7.47 16.62 -23.36
C LYS A 47 6.48 17.39 -22.48
N LEU A 48 6.77 17.44 -21.19
CA LEU A 48 5.94 18.15 -20.21
C LEU A 48 6.80 19.11 -19.40
N PRO A 49 6.35 20.34 -19.15
CA PRO A 49 7.03 21.22 -18.21
C PRO A 49 6.94 20.60 -16.81
N LEU A 50 8.05 20.55 -16.10
CA LEU A 50 8.14 20.04 -14.74
C LEU A 50 9.08 20.94 -13.93
N ASN A 51 8.54 21.54 -12.88
CA ASN A 51 9.35 22.32 -11.94
C ASN A 51 9.53 21.53 -10.67
N MET A 52 10.78 21.43 -10.17
CA MET A 52 11.12 20.76 -8.93
C MET A 52 11.65 21.76 -7.92
N LYS A 53 11.17 21.71 -6.69
CA LYS A 53 11.72 22.48 -5.57
C LYS A 53 12.71 21.61 -4.81
N GLU A 54 13.72 22.25 -4.23
CA GLU A 54 14.57 21.59 -3.26
C GLU A 54 13.73 21.19 -2.05
N ILE A 55 13.89 19.94 -1.65
CA ILE A 55 13.26 19.43 -0.42
C ILE A 55 14.29 19.58 0.70
N SER A 56 13.84 19.95 1.91
CA SER A 56 14.70 19.94 3.09
C SER A 56 15.50 18.62 3.17
N PRO A 57 16.81 18.67 3.47
CA PRO A 57 17.61 17.47 3.69
C PRO A 57 17.02 16.53 4.72
N ASP A 58 16.28 17.06 5.70
CA ASP A 58 15.61 16.30 6.74
C ASP A 58 14.30 15.63 6.27
N GLY A 59 13.91 15.86 5.01
CA GLY A 59 12.65 15.36 4.46
C GLY A 59 11.41 15.99 5.09
N PRO A 60 10.20 15.50 4.79
CA PRO A 60 8.98 15.99 5.40
C PRO A 60 8.85 15.53 6.85
N ASN A 61 8.24 16.37 7.69
CA ASN A 61 7.94 16.02 9.08
C ASN A 61 6.96 14.82 9.13
N ARG A 62 7.32 13.77 9.89
CA ARG A 62 6.52 12.56 10.09
C ARG A 62 6.40 12.25 11.58
N PRO A 63 5.56 13.01 12.31
CA PRO A 63 5.51 12.96 13.77
C PRO A 63 5.06 11.60 14.31
N GLN A 64 4.28 10.84 13.54
CA GLN A 64 3.80 9.52 13.93
C GLN A 64 4.81 8.39 13.73
N THR A 65 5.94 8.63 13.03
CA THR A 65 6.98 7.60 12.88
C THR A 65 7.46 7.14 14.26
N PRO A 66 7.38 5.84 14.58
CA PRO A 66 7.67 5.34 15.93
C PRO A 66 9.08 5.68 16.38
N LYS A 67 9.19 6.22 17.60
CA LYS A 67 10.47 6.55 18.27
C LYS A 67 10.50 5.87 19.63
N GLY A 68 11.65 5.26 19.95
CA GLY A 68 11.85 4.62 21.26
C GLY A 68 11.90 5.59 22.43
N PRO A 69 11.85 5.07 23.69
CA PRO A 69 11.84 3.64 24.03
C PRO A 69 10.49 2.96 23.80
N PHE A 70 10.52 1.66 23.42
CA PHE A 70 9.31 0.90 23.09
C PHE A 70 8.88 -0.04 24.23
N PRO A 71 7.56 -0.17 24.50
CA PRO A 71 7.02 -1.17 25.43
C PRO A 71 6.91 -2.58 24.82
N TYR A 72 7.41 -2.76 23.61
CA TYR A 72 7.42 -4.00 22.85
C TYR A 72 8.83 -4.36 22.38
N ILE A 73 9.00 -5.57 21.88
CA ILE A 73 10.19 -6.07 21.22
C ILE A 73 9.93 -6.27 19.74
N THR A 74 10.98 -6.18 18.94
CA THR A 74 10.99 -6.53 17.53
C THR A 74 11.93 -7.70 17.32
N GLU A 75 11.47 -8.68 16.55
CA GLU A 75 12.23 -9.89 16.20
C GLU A 75 12.35 -9.92 14.67
N GLU A 76 13.57 -9.78 14.13
CA GLU A 76 13.81 -9.98 12.71
C GLU A 76 13.73 -11.49 12.42
N MET A 77 13.03 -11.83 11.34
CA MET A 77 12.77 -13.21 10.99
C MET A 77 12.62 -13.41 9.50
N THR A 78 12.65 -14.65 9.05
CA THR A 78 12.33 -15.00 7.66
C THR A 78 11.33 -16.15 7.62
N PHE A 79 10.56 -16.22 6.57
CA PHE A 79 9.72 -17.36 6.22
C PHE A 79 9.82 -17.63 4.71
N THR A 80 9.51 -18.84 4.28
CA THR A 80 9.75 -19.26 2.90
C THR A 80 8.44 -19.66 2.22
N ASN A 81 8.16 -19.07 1.07
CA ASN A 81 7.23 -19.62 0.09
C ASN A 81 8.02 -20.54 -0.85
N THR A 82 8.00 -21.82 -0.56
CA THR A 82 8.78 -22.82 -1.33
C THR A 82 8.29 -22.94 -2.78
N LYS A 83 7.00 -22.75 -3.04
CA LYS A 83 6.42 -22.79 -4.37
C LYS A 83 6.97 -21.69 -5.26
N ALA A 84 7.16 -20.49 -4.71
CA ALA A 84 7.70 -19.35 -5.43
C ALA A 84 9.24 -19.29 -5.41
N GLY A 85 9.90 -20.12 -4.61
CA GLY A 85 11.34 -20.00 -4.33
C GLY A 85 11.70 -18.67 -3.67
N ALA A 86 10.78 -18.10 -2.88
CA ALA A 86 10.95 -16.82 -2.21
C ALA A 86 11.21 -17.02 -0.71
N THR A 87 12.23 -16.34 -0.18
CA THR A 87 12.46 -16.19 1.25
C THR A 87 12.16 -14.74 1.64
N LEU A 88 11.14 -14.59 2.45
CA LEU A 88 10.56 -13.30 2.82
C LEU A 88 11.09 -12.86 4.17
N ALA A 89 11.69 -11.70 4.22
CA ALA A 89 12.24 -11.11 5.44
C ALA A 89 11.18 -10.21 6.10
N GLY A 90 11.04 -10.34 7.41
CA GLY A 90 10.03 -9.60 8.15
C GLY A 90 10.45 -9.23 9.57
N THR A 91 9.64 -8.39 10.18
CA THR A 91 9.77 -7.96 11.57
C THR A 91 8.50 -8.35 12.33
N LEU A 92 8.65 -9.25 13.29
CA LEU A 92 7.60 -9.58 14.25
C LEU A 92 7.69 -8.61 15.43
N THR A 93 6.63 -7.86 15.67
CA THR A 93 6.53 -6.90 16.78
C THR A 93 5.58 -7.43 17.83
N VAL A 94 6.05 -7.56 19.09
CA VAL A 94 5.29 -8.18 20.19
C VAL A 94 5.43 -7.37 21.47
N HIS A 95 4.33 -7.06 22.15
CA HIS A 95 4.36 -6.40 23.46
C HIS A 95 5.18 -7.23 24.47
N LYS A 96 5.96 -6.58 25.34
CA LYS A 96 6.81 -7.26 26.35
C LYS A 96 6.00 -8.19 27.28
N GLY A 97 4.73 -7.89 27.53
CA GLY A 97 3.78 -8.74 28.25
C GLY A 97 3.17 -9.87 27.43
N GLY A 98 3.61 -10.09 26.19
CA GLY A 98 3.05 -11.04 25.25
C GLY A 98 1.84 -10.51 24.48
N ALA A 99 1.30 -11.33 23.58
CA ALA A 99 0.11 -11.02 22.79
C ALA A 99 -0.73 -12.28 22.59
N LYS A 100 -2.07 -12.14 22.65
CA LYS A 100 -2.99 -13.26 22.39
C LYS A 100 -3.25 -13.47 20.90
N CYS A 101 -3.17 -12.43 20.10
CA CYS A 101 -3.37 -12.47 18.67
C CYS A 101 -2.21 -11.77 17.93
N VAL A 102 -2.03 -12.15 16.69
CA VAL A 102 -1.08 -11.54 15.75
C VAL A 102 -1.79 -11.26 14.44
N MET A 103 -1.41 -10.17 13.78
CA MET A 103 -1.81 -9.90 12.40
C MET A 103 -0.58 -9.91 11.49
N ILE A 104 -0.65 -10.68 10.39
CA ILE A 104 0.25 -10.45 9.26
C ILE A 104 -0.27 -9.24 8.50
N MET A 105 0.64 -8.37 8.08
CA MET A 105 0.31 -7.13 7.37
C MET A 105 0.74 -7.27 5.92
N VAL A 106 -0.20 -7.03 4.99
CA VAL A 106 -0.01 -7.18 3.54
C VAL A 106 -0.19 -5.83 2.87
N THR A 107 0.84 -5.39 2.18
CA THR A 107 0.96 -4.08 1.54
C THR A 107 0.04 -3.90 0.33
N GLY A 108 0.04 -2.71 -0.24
CA GLY A 108 -0.65 -2.38 -1.48
C GLY A 108 0.02 -2.95 -2.72
N SER A 109 -0.29 -2.38 -3.88
CA SER A 109 0.21 -2.87 -5.17
C SER A 109 1.59 -2.33 -5.49
N GLY A 110 2.45 -3.22 -5.97
CA GLY A 110 3.83 -2.94 -6.32
C GLY A 110 4.83 -3.62 -5.38
N PRO A 111 6.13 -3.50 -5.65
CA PRO A 111 7.17 -4.01 -4.77
C PRO A 111 7.36 -3.08 -3.57
N GLU A 112 6.82 -3.44 -2.43
CA GLU A 112 6.85 -2.62 -1.23
C GLU A 112 7.69 -3.24 -0.10
N ASN A 113 8.31 -2.39 0.72
CA ASN A 113 8.97 -2.84 1.92
C ASN A 113 7.95 -3.06 3.05
N ARG A 114 8.39 -3.72 4.12
CA ARG A 114 7.56 -4.07 5.28
C ARG A 114 6.87 -2.91 5.99
N ASP A 115 7.33 -1.69 5.79
CA ASP A 115 6.75 -0.47 6.37
C ASP A 115 5.70 0.17 5.47
N GLU A 116 5.51 -0.36 4.24
CA GLU A 116 4.67 0.24 3.19
C GLU A 116 5.11 1.70 2.95
N GLU A 117 6.44 1.89 2.75
CA GLU A 117 7.01 3.24 2.69
C GLU A 117 6.61 3.95 1.40
N ILE A 118 5.73 4.92 1.51
CA ILE A 118 5.20 5.69 0.40
C ILE A 118 5.17 7.19 0.75
N TYR A 119 5.66 8.05 -0.13
CA TYR A 119 5.76 9.50 0.11
C TYR A 119 6.45 9.87 1.43
N ALA A 120 7.47 9.14 1.83
CA ALA A 120 8.18 9.23 3.11
C ALA A 120 7.30 8.95 4.35
N HIS A 121 6.10 8.45 4.20
CA HIS A 121 5.31 7.86 5.28
C HIS A 121 5.67 6.38 5.46
N LYS A 122 5.43 5.86 6.67
CA LYS A 122 5.59 4.44 7.02
C LYS A 122 4.32 3.91 7.69
N PRO A 123 3.23 3.78 6.93
CA PRO A 123 1.91 3.42 7.48
C PRO A 123 1.96 2.15 8.33
N PHE A 124 2.59 1.09 7.84
CA PHE A 124 2.64 -0.17 8.55
C PHE A 124 3.51 -0.12 9.81
N ALA A 125 4.55 0.71 9.85
CA ALA A 125 5.31 0.93 11.08
C ALA A 125 4.45 1.61 12.15
N VAL A 126 3.66 2.62 11.76
CA VAL A 126 2.75 3.35 12.66
C VAL A 126 1.65 2.43 13.20
N ILE A 127 1.01 1.65 12.32
CA ILE A 127 -0.02 0.68 12.73
C ILE A 127 0.57 -0.36 13.68
N ALA A 128 1.75 -0.91 13.35
CA ALA A 128 2.40 -1.93 14.18
C ALA A 128 2.78 -1.41 15.57
N ASP A 129 3.29 -0.18 15.68
CA ASP A 129 3.55 0.46 16.98
C ASP A 129 2.28 0.60 17.81
N ARG A 130 1.20 1.11 17.20
CA ARG A 130 -0.08 1.28 17.88
C ARG A 130 -0.65 -0.04 18.37
N LEU A 131 -0.64 -1.06 17.54
CA LEU A 131 -1.16 -2.38 17.87
C LEU A 131 -0.32 -3.06 18.94
N ALA A 132 1.01 -2.98 18.84
CA ALA A 132 1.91 -3.56 19.83
C ALA A 132 1.73 -2.90 21.23
N ARG A 133 1.54 -1.57 21.29
CA ARG A 133 1.19 -0.86 22.55
C ARG A 133 -0.13 -1.33 23.14
N ALA A 134 -1.06 -1.81 22.31
CA ALA A 134 -2.35 -2.36 22.72
C ALA A 134 -2.33 -3.87 22.97
N GLY A 135 -1.16 -4.52 22.98
CA GLY A 135 -1.00 -5.96 23.20
C GLY A 135 -1.39 -6.86 22.02
N ILE A 136 -1.43 -6.30 20.82
CA ILE A 136 -1.68 -7.00 19.55
C ILE A 136 -0.37 -7.11 18.79
N ALA A 137 0.08 -8.33 18.50
CA ALA A 137 1.31 -8.55 17.74
C ALA A 137 1.09 -8.31 16.24
N THR A 138 2.17 -7.96 15.53
CA THR A 138 2.15 -7.81 14.07
C THR A 138 3.37 -8.44 13.43
N LEU A 139 3.18 -9.06 12.26
CA LEU A 139 4.25 -9.45 11.35
C LEU A 139 4.15 -8.59 10.10
N ARG A 140 5.15 -7.75 9.87
CA ARG A 140 5.37 -7.00 8.64
C ARG A 140 6.48 -7.68 7.85
N TYR A 141 6.39 -7.75 6.54
CA TYR A 141 7.42 -8.37 5.71
C TYR A 141 7.63 -7.59 4.42
N ASP A 142 8.84 -7.64 3.89
CA ASP A 142 9.17 -7.11 2.58
C ASP A 142 8.62 -8.05 1.50
N ASP A 143 8.02 -7.51 0.45
CA ASP A 143 7.54 -8.30 -0.67
C ASP A 143 8.66 -9.13 -1.31
N ARG A 144 8.31 -10.19 -2.06
CA ARG A 144 9.29 -11.00 -2.79
C ARG A 144 10.22 -10.13 -3.64
N ALA A 145 11.51 -10.45 -3.65
CA ALA A 145 12.56 -9.73 -4.35
C ALA A 145 12.66 -8.21 -4.02
N THR A 146 12.15 -7.79 -2.85
CA THR A 146 12.16 -6.41 -2.38
C THR A 146 12.83 -6.31 -1.01
N GLY A 147 13.45 -5.18 -0.69
CA GLY A 147 14.09 -4.95 0.61
C GLY A 147 15.11 -6.02 0.95
N GLN A 148 14.86 -6.76 2.04
CA GLN A 148 15.70 -7.88 2.50
C GLN A 148 15.16 -9.25 2.06
N SER A 149 14.01 -9.30 1.40
CA SER A 149 13.45 -10.52 0.82
C SER A 149 14.21 -10.91 -0.44
N VAL A 150 14.43 -12.21 -0.62
CA VAL A 150 15.18 -12.73 -1.76
C VAL A 150 14.41 -13.83 -2.48
N GLY A 151 14.63 -13.94 -3.79
CA GLY A 151 13.96 -14.93 -4.63
C GLY A 151 12.52 -14.56 -4.99
N GLY A 152 11.87 -15.42 -5.76
CA GLY A 152 10.59 -15.15 -6.37
C GLY A 152 10.68 -14.20 -7.58
N ASP A 153 9.60 -14.13 -8.34
CA ASP A 153 9.48 -13.25 -9.52
C ASP A 153 8.42 -12.17 -9.24
N MET A 154 8.86 -11.00 -8.76
CA MET A 154 7.95 -9.87 -8.52
C MET A 154 7.44 -9.25 -9.81
N LYS A 155 8.25 -9.23 -10.86
CA LYS A 155 7.90 -8.61 -12.14
C LYS A 155 6.67 -9.25 -12.81
N ASN A 156 6.52 -10.57 -12.65
CA ASN A 156 5.43 -11.32 -13.23
C ASN A 156 4.41 -11.82 -12.20
N ALA A 157 4.55 -11.41 -10.94
CA ALA A 157 3.62 -11.78 -9.88
C ALA A 157 2.25 -11.14 -10.08
N THR A 158 1.23 -11.85 -9.65
CA THR A 158 -0.14 -11.36 -9.52
C THR A 158 -0.54 -11.36 -8.06
N SER A 159 -1.71 -10.81 -7.71
CA SER A 159 -2.19 -10.87 -6.33
C SER A 159 -2.40 -12.30 -5.81
N ILE A 160 -2.53 -13.31 -6.70
CA ILE A 160 -2.55 -14.71 -6.30
C ILE A 160 -1.19 -15.13 -5.74
N ASP A 161 -0.11 -14.74 -6.42
CA ASP A 161 1.25 -15.05 -6.01
C ASP A 161 1.60 -14.37 -4.67
N LEU A 162 1.17 -13.11 -4.48
CA LEU A 162 1.34 -12.37 -3.23
C LEU A 162 0.46 -12.95 -2.10
N ALA A 163 -0.72 -13.47 -2.41
CA ALA A 163 -1.54 -14.18 -1.45
C ALA A 163 -0.88 -15.50 -0.99
N GLU A 164 -0.14 -16.19 -1.86
CA GLU A 164 0.65 -17.37 -1.47
C GLU A 164 1.81 -17.00 -0.54
N ASP A 165 2.45 -15.84 -0.74
CA ASP A 165 3.47 -15.32 0.19
C ASP A 165 2.87 -15.04 1.58
N ALA A 166 1.75 -14.32 1.61
CA ALA A 166 1.05 -14.05 2.85
C ALA A 166 0.59 -15.35 3.55
N ALA A 167 0.14 -16.35 2.79
CA ALA A 167 -0.24 -17.65 3.32
C ALA A 167 0.94 -18.37 3.97
N ALA A 168 2.14 -18.32 3.36
CA ALA A 168 3.36 -18.89 3.96
C ALA A 168 3.71 -18.20 5.29
N GLY A 169 3.56 -16.87 5.37
CA GLY A 169 3.73 -16.12 6.62
C GLY A 169 2.71 -16.50 7.70
N ILE A 170 1.44 -16.73 7.31
CA ILE A 170 0.40 -17.21 8.23
C ILE A 170 0.75 -18.60 8.77
N GLU A 171 1.21 -19.50 7.90
CA GLU A 171 1.62 -20.86 8.28
C GLU A 171 2.83 -20.81 9.24
N TRP A 172 3.80 -19.95 8.97
CA TRP A 172 4.92 -19.71 9.85
C TRP A 172 4.46 -19.21 11.23
N LEU A 173 3.55 -18.20 11.29
CA LEU A 173 3.01 -17.68 12.55
C LEU A 173 2.26 -18.76 13.35
N ARG A 174 1.48 -19.60 12.69
CA ARG A 174 0.79 -20.72 13.36
C ARG A 174 1.75 -21.77 13.90
N ALA A 175 2.83 -22.05 13.18
CA ALA A 175 3.87 -22.98 13.61
C ALA A 175 4.60 -22.53 14.89
N GLN A 176 4.68 -21.21 15.16
CA GLN A 176 5.26 -20.68 16.41
C GLN A 176 4.46 -21.06 17.65
N LYS A 177 3.17 -21.37 17.55
CA LYS A 177 2.26 -21.71 18.68
C LYS A 177 2.21 -20.64 19.79
N ARG A 178 2.64 -19.42 19.47
CA ARG A 178 2.69 -18.26 20.40
C ARG A 178 1.35 -17.53 20.50
N PHE A 179 0.53 -17.61 19.47
CA PHE A 179 -0.68 -16.81 19.32
C PHE A 179 -1.92 -17.69 19.19
N LYS A 180 -3.00 -17.30 19.88
CA LYS A 180 -4.28 -18.02 19.82
C LYS A 180 -5.05 -17.74 18.54
N LYS A 181 -4.87 -16.54 17.96
CA LYS A 181 -5.51 -16.11 16.70
C LYS A 181 -4.48 -15.49 15.79
N VAL A 182 -4.60 -15.79 14.50
CA VAL A 182 -3.80 -15.22 13.42
C VAL A 182 -4.74 -14.50 12.47
N GLY A 183 -4.70 -13.17 12.47
CA GLY A 183 -5.45 -12.32 11.55
C GLY A 183 -4.61 -11.82 10.41
N LEU A 184 -5.25 -11.11 9.49
CA LEU A 184 -4.59 -10.39 8.41
C LEU A 184 -5.10 -8.95 8.36
N LEU A 185 -4.18 -8.00 8.32
CA LEU A 185 -4.46 -6.62 7.97
C LEU A 185 -3.87 -6.38 6.57
N GLY A 186 -4.69 -5.92 5.63
CA GLY A 186 -4.25 -5.60 4.29
C GLY A 186 -4.70 -4.21 3.86
N HIS A 187 -3.81 -3.47 3.20
CA HIS A 187 -4.11 -2.18 2.62
C HIS A 187 -4.23 -2.31 1.10
N SER A 188 -5.22 -1.64 0.50
CA SER A 188 -5.41 -1.63 -0.95
C SER A 188 -5.44 -3.05 -1.53
N GLU A 189 -4.51 -3.46 -2.40
CA GLU A 189 -4.36 -4.84 -2.88
C GLU A 189 -4.24 -5.86 -1.74
N GLY A 190 -3.54 -5.52 -0.66
CA GLY A 190 -3.48 -6.35 0.54
C GLY A 190 -4.85 -6.62 1.16
N GLY A 191 -5.77 -5.66 1.08
CA GLY A 191 -7.17 -5.84 1.49
C GLY A 191 -7.93 -6.83 0.60
N LEU A 192 -7.66 -6.86 -0.70
CA LEU A 192 -8.17 -7.86 -1.63
C LEU A 192 -7.59 -9.25 -1.31
N ILE A 193 -6.28 -9.34 -1.06
CA ILE A 193 -5.60 -10.58 -0.64
C ILE A 193 -6.18 -11.10 0.68
N ALA A 194 -6.54 -10.21 1.62
CA ALA A 194 -7.17 -10.60 2.86
C ALA A 194 -8.49 -11.37 2.63
N PHE A 195 -9.32 -10.93 1.69
CA PHE A 195 -10.54 -11.66 1.32
C PHE A 195 -10.26 -12.98 0.61
N MET A 196 -9.21 -13.07 -0.22
CA MET A 196 -8.79 -14.35 -0.82
C MET A 196 -8.47 -15.38 0.26
N LEU A 197 -7.65 -15.01 1.25
CA LEU A 197 -7.23 -15.90 2.32
C LEU A 197 -8.34 -16.15 3.36
N GLY A 198 -9.23 -15.19 3.58
CA GLY A 198 -10.43 -15.34 4.38
C GLY A 198 -11.41 -16.35 3.79
N ALA A 199 -11.64 -16.32 2.48
CA ALA A 199 -12.46 -17.29 1.77
C ALA A 199 -11.90 -18.72 1.88
N GLN A 200 -10.57 -18.85 1.90
CA GLN A 200 -9.85 -20.12 2.11
C GLN A 200 -9.76 -20.55 3.57
N LYS A 201 -10.31 -19.76 4.52
CA LYS A 201 -10.27 -20.01 5.97
C LYS A 201 -8.84 -20.07 6.54
N LYS A 202 -7.90 -19.39 5.90
CA LYS A 202 -6.50 -19.33 6.34
C LYS A 202 -6.30 -18.44 7.58
N VAL A 203 -7.19 -17.45 7.80
CA VAL A 203 -7.11 -16.46 8.88
C VAL A 203 -8.32 -16.50 9.81
N ASP A 204 -8.13 -16.08 11.06
CA ASP A 204 -9.17 -16.06 12.08
C ASP A 204 -10.01 -14.76 12.05
N PHE A 205 -9.47 -13.68 11.48
CA PHE A 205 -10.15 -12.40 11.25
C PHE A 205 -9.39 -11.54 10.20
N ILE A 206 -10.07 -10.56 9.66
CA ILE A 206 -9.55 -9.66 8.61
C ILE A 206 -9.75 -8.20 9.04
N VAL A 207 -8.73 -7.37 8.79
CA VAL A 207 -8.81 -5.91 8.71
C VAL A 207 -8.48 -5.53 7.27
N SER A 208 -9.46 -5.00 6.54
CA SER A 208 -9.30 -4.52 5.16
C SER A 208 -9.32 -2.99 5.15
N LEU A 209 -8.20 -2.39 4.81
CA LEU A 209 -8.02 -0.95 4.67
C LEU A 209 -8.07 -0.60 3.18
N ALA A 210 -9.13 0.08 2.75
CA ALA A 210 -9.35 0.47 1.36
C ALA A 210 -9.20 -0.68 0.33
N GLY A 211 -9.58 -1.91 0.74
CA GLY A 211 -9.49 -3.08 -0.15
C GLY A 211 -10.55 -3.06 -1.24
N PRO A 212 -10.19 -3.34 -2.51
CA PRO A 212 -11.14 -3.42 -3.61
C PRO A 212 -12.22 -4.48 -3.38
N ALA A 213 -13.48 -4.10 -3.59
CA ALA A 213 -14.65 -4.99 -3.51
C ALA A 213 -15.42 -5.11 -4.83
N VAL A 214 -15.02 -4.37 -5.85
CA VAL A 214 -15.53 -4.43 -7.22
C VAL A 214 -14.43 -4.90 -8.16
N LYS A 215 -14.83 -5.27 -9.38
CA LYS A 215 -13.89 -5.76 -10.41
C LYS A 215 -12.75 -4.76 -10.65
N GLY A 216 -11.54 -5.27 -10.84
CA GLY A 216 -10.32 -4.47 -10.93
C GLY A 216 -10.31 -3.48 -12.09
N ASP A 217 -10.95 -3.78 -13.23
CA ASP A 217 -11.07 -2.83 -14.33
C ASP A 217 -11.82 -1.55 -13.93
N SER A 218 -12.86 -1.66 -13.11
CA SER A 218 -13.61 -0.52 -12.59
C SER A 218 -12.76 0.34 -11.64
N ILE A 219 -11.90 -0.29 -10.83
CA ILE A 219 -10.96 0.39 -9.95
C ILE A 219 -9.94 1.17 -10.77
N LEU A 220 -9.25 0.52 -11.70
CA LEU A 220 -8.20 1.15 -12.51
C LEU A 220 -8.75 2.27 -13.41
N LEU A 221 -9.94 2.10 -13.95
CA LEU A 221 -10.58 3.16 -14.72
C LEU A 221 -10.91 4.37 -13.85
N TYR A 222 -11.41 4.13 -12.63
CA TYR A 222 -11.68 5.19 -11.68
C TYR A 222 -10.41 5.93 -11.28
N GLN A 223 -9.35 5.21 -10.90
CA GLN A 223 -8.04 5.79 -10.57
C GLN A 223 -7.50 6.66 -11.72
N SER A 224 -7.53 6.12 -12.94
CA SER A 224 -7.04 6.82 -14.12
C SER A 224 -7.80 8.12 -14.37
N ARG A 225 -9.13 8.10 -14.24
CA ARG A 225 -9.99 9.29 -14.44
C ARG A 225 -9.86 10.34 -13.34
N ASN A 226 -9.43 9.93 -12.14
CA ASN A 226 -9.26 10.81 -10.98
C ASN A 226 -7.79 11.14 -10.69
N SER A 227 -6.87 10.83 -11.60
CA SER A 227 -5.42 11.07 -11.46
C SER A 227 -5.02 12.56 -11.43
N GLY A 228 -5.96 13.49 -11.69
CA GLY A 228 -5.66 14.91 -11.79
C GLY A 228 -5.12 15.36 -13.15
N SER A 229 -4.82 14.43 -14.06
CA SER A 229 -4.40 14.79 -15.43
C SER A 229 -5.53 15.43 -16.23
N PRO A 230 -5.28 16.49 -17.01
CA PRO A 230 -6.28 17.07 -17.90
C PRO A 230 -6.87 16.08 -18.90
N LEU A 231 -6.10 15.06 -19.30
CA LEU A 231 -6.52 14.02 -20.25
C LEU A 231 -7.30 12.88 -19.59
N ALA A 232 -7.30 12.82 -18.27
CA ALA A 232 -7.84 11.69 -17.50
C ALA A 232 -9.32 11.40 -17.77
N LYS A 233 -10.14 12.44 -17.97
CA LYS A 233 -11.58 12.30 -18.19
C LYS A 233 -11.92 11.54 -19.48
N GLY A 234 -11.04 11.60 -20.49
CA GLY A 234 -11.21 10.92 -21.77
C GLY A 234 -10.75 9.46 -21.78
N ILE A 235 -10.18 8.96 -20.70
CA ILE A 235 -9.68 7.58 -20.64
C ILE A 235 -10.84 6.59 -20.72
N THR A 236 -10.79 5.71 -21.75
CA THR A 236 -11.72 4.59 -21.92
C THR A 236 -11.10 3.29 -21.40
N MET A 237 -11.94 2.29 -21.13
CA MET A 237 -11.48 0.96 -20.74
C MET A 237 -10.60 0.31 -21.82
N GLU A 238 -10.98 0.47 -23.08
CA GLU A 238 -10.19 -0.05 -24.21
C GLU A 238 -8.80 0.59 -24.26
N TYR A 239 -8.72 1.91 -24.14
CA TYR A 239 -7.46 2.63 -24.09
C TYR A 239 -6.58 2.14 -22.92
N LEU A 240 -7.18 1.99 -21.73
CA LEU A 240 -6.47 1.53 -20.55
C LEU A 240 -5.91 0.11 -20.73
N ARG A 241 -6.72 -0.82 -21.26
CA ARG A 241 -6.27 -2.19 -21.56
C ARG A 241 -5.14 -2.22 -22.58
N ASN A 242 -5.21 -1.40 -23.62
CA ASN A 242 -4.17 -1.32 -24.63
C ASN A 242 -2.85 -0.74 -24.06
N MET A 243 -2.93 0.29 -23.23
CA MET A 243 -1.75 0.87 -22.58
C MET A 243 -1.05 -0.09 -21.63
N MET A 244 -1.81 -0.90 -20.92
CA MET A 244 -1.30 -1.80 -19.87
C MET A 244 -0.96 -3.20 -20.37
N LYS A 245 -1.09 -3.43 -21.68
CA LYS A 245 -0.78 -4.72 -22.31
C LYS A 245 0.65 -5.16 -22.05
N GLY A 246 0.81 -6.42 -21.62
CA GLY A 246 2.09 -7.03 -21.25
C GLY A 246 2.48 -6.86 -19.77
N ASN A 247 1.71 -6.10 -19.00
CA ASN A 247 1.84 -6.09 -17.53
C ASN A 247 0.93 -7.17 -16.95
N LYS A 248 1.50 -8.30 -16.55
CA LYS A 248 0.75 -9.46 -16.08
C LYS A 248 -0.15 -9.17 -14.86
N TRP A 249 0.36 -8.37 -13.93
CA TRP A 249 -0.42 -7.98 -12.75
C TRP A 249 -1.65 -7.18 -13.15
N VAL A 250 -1.47 -6.15 -14.01
CA VAL A 250 -2.58 -5.28 -14.43
C VAL A 250 -3.61 -6.07 -15.23
N GLU A 251 -3.17 -6.91 -16.19
CA GLU A 251 -4.07 -7.74 -16.99
C GLU A 251 -4.89 -8.65 -16.10
N TRP A 252 -4.25 -9.34 -15.15
CA TRP A 252 -4.92 -10.19 -14.19
C TRP A 252 -5.89 -9.40 -13.30
N PHE A 253 -5.44 -8.27 -12.72
CA PHE A 253 -6.24 -7.45 -11.82
C PHE A 253 -7.48 -6.88 -12.50
N MET A 254 -7.35 -6.41 -13.76
CA MET A 254 -8.49 -5.91 -14.53
C MET A 254 -9.61 -6.96 -14.70
N ASP A 255 -9.27 -8.22 -14.80
CA ASP A 255 -10.24 -9.28 -15.00
C ASP A 255 -10.73 -9.91 -13.70
N TYR A 256 -10.03 -9.65 -12.60
CA TYR A 256 -10.37 -10.24 -11.30
C TYR A 256 -11.58 -9.55 -10.65
N ASP A 257 -12.54 -10.38 -10.23
CA ASP A 257 -13.73 -9.99 -9.46
C ASP A 257 -13.64 -10.56 -8.04
N PRO A 258 -13.48 -9.71 -7.00
CA PRO A 258 -13.33 -10.16 -5.61
C PRO A 258 -14.63 -10.63 -4.97
N THR A 259 -15.78 -10.41 -5.59
CA THR A 259 -17.11 -10.62 -4.97
C THR A 259 -17.33 -12.04 -4.47
N GLU A 260 -16.84 -13.05 -5.17
CA GLU A 260 -16.93 -14.44 -4.74
C GLU A 260 -16.16 -14.71 -3.44
N ASN A 261 -14.91 -14.22 -3.35
CA ASN A 261 -14.10 -14.40 -2.15
C ASN A 261 -14.66 -13.63 -0.96
N ILE A 262 -15.17 -12.41 -1.19
CA ILE A 262 -15.85 -11.64 -0.14
C ILE A 262 -17.07 -12.41 0.39
N ALA A 263 -17.93 -12.93 -0.49
CA ALA A 263 -19.12 -13.69 -0.10
C ALA A 263 -18.81 -14.99 0.65
N LYS A 264 -17.67 -15.64 0.31
CA LYS A 264 -17.19 -16.86 0.97
C LYS A 264 -16.53 -16.61 2.32
N THR A 265 -16.14 -15.37 2.62
CA THR A 265 -15.47 -15.01 3.88
C THR A 265 -16.46 -15.12 5.06
N LYS A 266 -16.10 -15.96 6.05
CA LYS A 266 -16.94 -16.24 7.23
C LYS A 266 -16.31 -15.76 8.53
N CYS A 267 -15.01 -15.49 8.56
CA CYS A 267 -14.36 -14.92 9.73
C CYS A 267 -14.83 -13.47 9.98
N PRO A 268 -14.63 -12.92 11.20
CA PRO A 268 -14.87 -11.51 11.48
C PRO A 268 -14.11 -10.60 10.52
N VAL A 269 -14.74 -9.50 10.09
CA VAL A 269 -14.15 -8.51 9.16
C VAL A 269 -14.33 -7.11 9.72
N LEU A 270 -13.24 -6.34 9.78
CA LEU A 270 -13.27 -4.89 9.84
C LEU A 270 -12.88 -4.36 8.47
N ALA A 271 -13.76 -3.62 7.80
CA ALA A 271 -13.47 -2.97 6.53
C ALA A 271 -13.63 -1.46 6.67
N LEU A 272 -12.56 -0.74 6.39
CA LEU A 272 -12.51 0.72 6.46
C LEU A 272 -12.18 1.29 5.08
N ASN A 273 -12.77 2.43 4.72
CA ASN A 273 -12.50 3.12 3.46
C ASN A 273 -12.70 4.64 3.65
N GLY A 274 -11.77 5.42 3.14
CA GLY A 274 -11.85 6.88 3.21
C GLY A 274 -12.90 7.45 2.24
N THR A 275 -13.69 8.43 2.67
CA THR A 275 -14.71 9.06 1.80
C THR A 275 -14.11 9.90 0.68
N LYS A 276 -12.84 10.33 0.83
CA LYS A 276 -12.06 11.05 -0.19
C LYS A 276 -11.04 10.15 -0.91
N ASP A 277 -11.19 8.84 -0.81
CA ASP A 277 -10.31 7.90 -1.51
C ASP A 277 -10.51 8.00 -3.03
N CYS A 278 -9.49 8.51 -3.73
CA CYS A 278 -9.46 8.65 -5.19
C CYS A 278 -8.92 7.42 -5.91
N GLN A 279 -8.48 6.40 -5.18
CA GLN A 279 -7.92 5.17 -5.74
C GLN A 279 -8.92 4.00 -5.65
N VAL A 280 -9.47 3.75 -4.47
CA VAL A 280 -10.50 2.73 -4.23
C VAL A 280 -11.73 3.42 -3.63
N PRO A 281 -12.65 3.95 -4.46
CA PRO A 281 -13.70 4.82 -3.98
C PRO A 281 -14.67 4.12 -3.03
N ALA A 282 -14.89 4.71 -1.85
CA ALA A 282 -15.78 4.19 -0.82
C ALA A 282 -17.19 3.91 -1.36
N ALA A 283 -17.74 4.84 -2.14
CA ALA A 283 -19.09 4.72 -2.69
C ALA A 283 -19.33 3.45 -3.50
N GLN A 284 -18.32 2.95 -4.23
CA GLN A 284 -18.43 1.70 -4.99
C GLN A 284 -18.23 0.48 -4.11
N ASN A 285 -17.21 0.51 -3.26
CA ASN A 285 -16.71 -0.66 -2.54
C ASN A 285 -17.52 -0.99 -1.29
N ILE A 286 -17.88 0.01 -0.50
CA ILE A 286 -18.61 -0.17 0.77
C ILE A 286 -20.00 -0.79 0.55
N LEU A 287 -20.73 -0.38 -0.49
CA LEU A 287 -22.05 -0.95 -0.81
C LEU A 287 -21.96 -2.43 -1.14
N VAL A 288 -20.93 -2.84 -1.89
CA VAL A 288 -20.70 -4.25 -2.24
C VAL A 288 -20.35 -5.05 -0.99
N LEU A 289 -19.45 -4.54 -0.14
CA LEU A 289 -19.08 -5.19 1.12
C LEU A 289 -20.28 -5.37 2.03
N ARG A 290 -21.10 -4.32 2.24
CA ARG A 290 -22.33 -4.40 3.06
C ARG A 290 -23.30 -5.47 2.54
N ARG A 291 -23.48 -5.55 1.22
CA ARG A 291 -24.35 -6.56 0.59
C ARG A 291 -23.82 -7.98 0.78
N LEU A 292 -22.54 -8.22 0.47
CA LEU A 292 -21.96 -9.57 0.45
C LEU A 292 -21.70 -10.11 1.86
N LEU A 293 -21.39 -9.25 2.82
CA LEU A 293 -21.11 -9.62 4.21
C LEU A 293 -22.30 -9.45 5.15
N ALA A 294 -23.50 -9.13 4.63
CA ALA A 294 -24.71 -8.86 5.44
C ALA A 294 -25.06 -9.98 6.44
N LYS A 295 -24.73 -11.24 6.10
CA LYS A 295 -24.99 -12.40 6.98
C LYS A 295 -23.88 -12.64 8.01
N ASN A 296 -22.75 -11.96 7.91
CA ASN A 296 -21.64 -12.08 8.84
C ASN A 296 -21.80 -11.07 9.98
N LYS A 297 -22.44 -11.51 11.08
CA LYS A 297 -22.77 -10.64 12.24
C LYS A 297 -21.57 -10.04 12.97
N LYS A 298 -20.35 -10.53 12.71
CA LYS A 298 -19.10 -10.02 13.31
C LYS A 298 -18.36 -9.06 12.39
N THR A 299 -19.02 -8.61 11.32
CA THR A 299 -18.46 -7.65 10.37
C THR A 299 -18.80 -6.22 10.80
N VAL A 300 -17.79 -5.35 10.76
CA VAL A 300 -17.93 -3.90 10.87
C VAL A 300 -17.42 -3.30 9.56
N ILE A 301 -18.24 -2.47 8.93
CA ILE A 301 -17.91 -1.76 7.70
C ILE A 301 -18.15 -0.27 7.94
N LYS A 302 -17.10 0.54 7.82
CA LYS A 302 -17.13 1.97 8.14
C LYS A 302 -16.53 2.79 7.02
N GLU A 303 -17.20 3.88 6.68
CA GLU A 303 -16.65 4.97 5.88
C GLU A 303 -15.95 5.95 6.82
N CYS A 304 -14.69 6.28 6.51
CA CYS A 304 -13.88 7.21 7.29
C CYS A 304 -13.96 8.59 6.64
N GLU A 305 -14.74 9.48 7.27
CA GLU A 305 -15.08 10.79 6.70
C GLU A 305 -13.84 11.67 6.53
N GLY A 306 -13.69 12.28 5.35
CA GLY A 306 -12.61 13.21 5.03
C GLY A 306 -11.25 12.59 4.79
N LEU A 307 -11.11 11.26 4.86
CA LEU A 307 -9.84 10.56 4.70
C LEU A 307 -9.59 10.10 3.26
N ASN A 308 -8.32 10.14 2.85
CA ASN A 308 -7.83 9.67 1.57
C ASN A 308 -7.54 8.15 1.57
N HIS A 309 -6.89 7.66 0.51
CA HIS A 309 -6.52 6.25 0.38
C HIS A 309 -5.53 5.75 1.44
N LEU A 310 -4.63 6.62 1.93
CA LEU A 310 -3.69 6.32 3.02
C LEU A 310 -4.30 6.56 4.41
N PHE A 311 -5.60 6.86 4.49
CA PHE A 311 -6.29 7.22 5.73
C PHE A 311 -5.74 8.46 6.42
N GLN A 312 -5.37 9.48 5.64
CA GLN A 312 -4.94 10.80 6.11
C GLN A 312 -6.08 11.80 5.94
N HIS A 313 -6.23 12.75 6.85
CA HIS A 313 -7.05 13.94 6.61
C HIS A 313 -6.48 14.74 5.44
N CYS A 314 -7.31 15.09 4.49
CA CYS A 314 -6.88 15.64 3.22
C CYS A 314 -7.87 16.66 2.66
N ASN A 315 -7.43 17.44 1.68
CA ASN A 315 -8.29 18.37 0.97
C ASN A 315 -8.99 17.71 -0.22
N THR A 316 -8.23 17.10 -1.10
CA THR A 316 -8.70 16.54 -2.37
C THR A 316 -8.77 15.01 -2.38
N GLY A 317 -7.96 14.35 -1.56
CA GLY A 317 -7.76 12.89 -1.53
C GLY A 317 -6.83 12.38 -2.63
N ARG A 318 -6.27 13.26 -3.44
CA ARG A 318 -5.38 12.87 -4.54
C ARG A 318 -3.96 12.59 -4.07
N PRO A 319 -3.24 11.68 -4.75
CA PRO A 319 -1.87 11.31 -4.38
C PRO A 319 -0.87 12.47 -4.40
N ASP A 320 -1.13 13.54 -5.16
CA ASP A 320 -0.23 14.69 -5.27
C ASP A 320 -0.14 15.52 -3.97
N GLU A 321 -1.06 15.36 -3.02
CA GLU A 321 -0.99 16.02 -1.71
C GLU A 321 -0.36 15.15 -0.60
N TYR A 322 -0.22 13.83 -0.78
CA TYR A 322 0.24 12.90 0.27
C TYR A 322 1.59 13.27 0.87
N TYR A 323 2.54 13.69 0.05
CA TYR A 323 3.86 14.08 0.52
C TYR A 323 3.82 15.26 1.50
N ASN A 324 2.89 16.21 1.31
CA ASN A 324 2.78 17.44 2.10
C ASN A 324 1.94 17.27 3.37
N ILE A 325 1.22 16.16 3.52
CA ILE A 325 0.47 15.85 4.73
C ILE A 325 1.43 15.29 5.77
N GLU A 326 1.47 15.84 6.98
CA GLU A 326 2.34 15.35 8.08
C GLU A 326 1.79 14.06 8.72
N GLU A 327 0.46 13.94 8.77
CA GLU A 327 -0.24 12.79 9.32
C GLU A 327 0.01 11.55 8.45
N THR A 328 0.42 10.44 9.07
CA THR A 328 0.61 9.17 8.35
C THR A 328 -0.68 8.36 8.31
N ILE A 329 -1.40 8.27 9.43
CA ILE A 329 -2.71 7.64 9.55
C ILE A 329 -3.52 8.36 10.61
N ALA A 330 -4.78 8.65 10.32
CA ALA A 330 -5.71 9.29 11.25
C ALA A 330 -5.88 8.47 12.53
N GLU A 331 -5.88 9.15 13.67
CA GLU A 331 -5.92 8.53 14.99
C GLU A 331 -7.18 7.68 15.21
N GLU A 332 -8.32 8.11 14.68
CA GLU A 332 -9.57 7.35 14.74
C GLU A 332 -9.51 6.02 14.01
N VAL A 333 -8.75 5.90 12.91
CA VAL A 333 -8.55 4.64 12.19
C VAL A 333 -7.73 3.68 13.05
N LEU A 334 -6.65 4.16 13.65
CA LEU A 334 -5.84 3.37 14.57
C LEU A 334 -6.64 2.90 15.79
N ALA A 335 -7.48 3.78 16.34
CA ALA A 335 -8.37 3.46 17.47
C ALA A 335 -9.45 2.43 17.07
N ASP A 336 -10.05 2.55 15.89
CA ASP A 336 -11.03 1.60 15.38
C ASP A 336 -10.43 0.20 15.23
N ILE A 337 -9.21 0.08 14.67
CA ILE A 337 -8.52 -1.21 14.51
C ILE A 337 -8.26 -1.84 15.87
N VAL A 338 -7.63 -1.11 16.80
CA VAL A 338 -7.33 -1.58 18.16
C VAL A 338 -8.59 -1.99 18.88
N GLY A 339 -9.60 -1.10 18.89
CA GLY A 339 -10.86 -1.32 19.60
C GLY A 339 -11.66 -2.51 19.08
N TRP A 340 -11.61 -2.75 17.76
CA TRP A 340 -12.29 -3.88 17.17
C TRP A 340 -11.56 -5.21 17.42
N VAL A 341 -10.23 -5.25 17.23
CA VAL A 341 -9.44 -6.48 17.45
C VAL A 341 -9.51 -6.92 18.92
N ASN A 342 -9.49 -5.99 19.86
CA ASN A 342 -9.59 -6.31 21.30
C ASN A 342 -10.96 -6.89 21.73
N LYS A 343 -11.99 -6.77 20.88
CA LYS A 343 -13.33 -7.38 21.13
C LYS A 343 -13.46 -8.79 20.53
N LEU A 344 -12.49 -9.27 19.76
CA LEU A 344 -12.47 -10.61 19.16
C LEU A 344 -12.06 -11.67 20.19
#